data_26141177cf72e21190a94788aad3bc16
#
_entry.id   26141177cf72e21190a94788aad3bc16
#
_cell.length_a   1.000
_cell.length_b   1.000
_cell.length_c   1.000
_cell.angle_alpha   90.00
_cell.angle_beta   90.00
_cell.angle_gamma   90.00
#
_symmetry.space_group_name_H-M   'P 1'
#
loop_
_entity.id
_entity.type
_entity.pdbx_description
1 polymer ?
#
loop_
_entity_poly.entity_id
_entity_poly.type
_entity_poly.pdbx_seq_one_letter_code
_entity_poly.pdbx_strand_id
1 'polypeptide(L)'
;MRKKRVINWMVILSILLTGCKQKKDTLQTLLPPLVKAEHIMYEYPDSALHILQEMQMPASSDKLQKATWALLLTQAKYKNYIEEVEDSTLINIAYNYFMQQEDAQRRAMVLYYKGILCKKAGKTEEAQKLYLAAIEEVEKLEDYQLAHLIYVELGEFYVFRELYEDAFKNFEKALHYAELANNDKYICSSYIFLARAISALNQMNTSIEYYQKAILLAEKIKDNYLCSGAMNELAGIYTNIKDYQSALKYAQKALQINETDEIESLGQNFLGLGEIYYYLAIPDSAYYYFNKAL
;
A
#
# COMPACT_ATOMS: atom_id res chain seq x y z
N MET A 1 -67.13 -4.07 -41.38
CA MET A 1 -65.71 -4.49 -41.32
C MET A 1 -64.79 -3.57 -40.52
N ARG A 2 -65.21 -2.46 -39.82
CA ARG A 2 -64.36 -1.54 -39.04
C ARG A 2 -64.21 -1.91 -37.53
N LYS A 3 -65.12 -2.69 -36.97
CA LYS A 3 -65.07 -3.01 -35.50
C LYS A 3 -64.10 -4.13 -35.11
N LYS A 4 -63.69 -5.01 -36.03
CA LYS A 4 -62.75 -6.12 -35.75
C LYS A 4 -61.27 -5.67 -35.72
N ARG A 5 -60.90 -4.53 -36.32
CA ARG A 5 -59.53 -4.02 -36.31
C ARG A 5 -59.14 -3.26 -35.01
N VAL A 6 -60.08 -2.67 -34.30
CA VAL A 6 -59.85 -1.91 -33.08
C VAL A 6 -59.57 -2.83 -31.89
N ILE A 7 -60.22 -4.00 -31.84
CA ILE A 7 -60.06 -4.97 -30.75
C ILE A 7 -58.66 -5.63 -30.79
N ASN A 8 -58.12 -5.89 -32.00
CA ASN A 8 -56.76 -6.43 -32.11
C ASN A 8 -55.65 -5.46 -31.70
N TRP A 9 -55.85 -4.15 -31.80
CA TRP A 9 -54.91 -3.14 -31.37
C TRP A 9 -54.87 -2.95 -29.83
N MET A 10 -56.03 -3.12 -29.17
CA MET A 10 -56.09 -3.05 -27.70
C MET A 10 -55.48 -4.28 -27.02
N VAL A 11 -55.55 -5.45 -27.63
CA VAL A 11 -54.93 -6.68 -27.10
C VAL A 11 -53.39 -6.65 -27.26
N ILE A 12 -52.89 -6.06 -28.35
CA ILE A 12 -51.44 -5.90 -28.56
C ILE A 12 -50.87 -4.85 -27.64
N LEU A 13 -51.60 -3.79 -27.28
CA LEU A 13 -51.13 -2.75 -26.37
C LEU A 13 -51.11 -3.21 -24.91
N SER A 14 -51.96 -4.17 -24.52
CA SER A 14 -51.95 -4.73 -23.15
C SER A 14 -50.84 -5.76 -22.93
N ILE A 15 -50.26 -6.36 -23.97
CA ILE A 15 -49.14 -7.32 -23.86
C ILE A 15 -47.79 -6.57 -23.72
N LEU A 16 -47.70 -5.28 -24.16
CA LEU A 16 -46.51 -4.46 -24.05
C LEU A 16 -46.37 -3.79 -22.68
N LEU A 17 -47.37 -3.84 -21.79
CA LEU A 17 -47.33 -3.24 -20.46
C LEU A 17 -47.02 -4.21 -19.32
N THR A 18 -46.85 -5.52 -19.61
CA THR A 18 -46.53 -6.52 -18.58
C THR A 18 -45.06 -6.97 -18.56
N GLY A 19 -44.16 -6.27 -19.29
CA GLY A 19 -42.78 -6.66 -19.52
C GLY A 19 -41.71 -5.82 -18.85
N CYS A 20 -42.01 -4.97 -17.88
CA CYS A 20 -40.99 -4.34 -17.03
C CYS A 20 -41.30 -4.63 -15.56
N LYS A 21 -40.97 -5.85 -15.10
CA LYS A 21 -40.55 -5.99 -13.71
C LYS A 21 -39.21 -5.24 -13.60
N GLN A 22 -39.26 -3.92 -13.30
CA GLN A 22 -38.16 -3.24 -12.69
C GLN A 22 -37.82 -4.08 -11.47
N LYS A 23 -36.70 -4.83 -11.53
CA LYS A 23 -35.98 -5.22 -10.35
C LYS A 23 -35.76 -3.89 -9.60
N LYS A 24 -36.52 -3.65 -8.55
CA LYS A 24 -36.10 -2.71 -7.52
C LYS A 24 -34.80 -3.29 -7.02
N ASP A 25 -33.68 -2.80 -7.54
CA ASP A 25 -32.43 -2.84 -6.85
C ASP A 25 -32.68 -2.07 -5.56
N THR A 26 -33.12 -2.75 -4.53
CA THR A 26 -32.96 -2.28 -3.18
C THR A 26 -31.45 -2.14 -3.04
N LEU A 27 -30.95 -0.90 -3.12
CA LEU A 27 -29.58 -0.57 -2.72
C LEU A 27 -29.39 -1.21 -1.35
N GLN A 28 -28.70 -2.34 -1.32
CA GLN A 28 -28.45 -3.07 -0.10
C GLN A 28 -27.46 -2.24 0.68
N THR A 29 -27.95 -1.48 1.68
CA THR A 29 -27.12 -0.62 2.50
C THR A 29 -26.23 -1.47 3.39
N LEU A 30 -24.98 -1.09 3.49
CA LEU A 30 -24.03 -1.76 4.39
C LEU A 30 -24.47 -1.64 5.85
N LEU A 31 -24.15 -2.65 6.64
CA LEU A 31 -24.36 -2.62 8.09
C LEU A 31 -23.57 -1.46 8.71
N PRO A 32 -24.16 -0.73 9.68
CA PRO A 32 -23.50 0.42 10.28
C PRO A 32 -22.06 0.17 10.80
N PRO A 33 -21.73 -0.98 11.43
CA PRO A 33 -20.35 -1.27 11.81
C PRO A 33 -19.37 -1.34 10.62
N LEU A 34 -19.79 -1.87 9.46
CA LEU A 34 -18.97 -1.93 8.26
C LEU A 34 -18.69 -0.52 7.71
N VAL A 35 -19.73 0.32 7.64
CA VAL A 35 -19.59 1.72 7.21
C VAL A 35 -18.65 2.47 8.14
N LYS A 36 -18.79 2.28 9.47
CA LYS A 36 -17.93 2.93 10.44
C LYS A 36 -16.48 2.48 10.32
N ALA A 37 -16.24 1.16 10.23
CA ALA A 37 -14.90 0.61 10.07
C ALA A 37 -14.23 1.09 8.77
N GLU A 38 -14.95 1.11 7.65
CA GLU A 38 -14.45 1.61 6.37
C GLU A 38 -14.06 3.10 6.46
N HIS A 39 -14.87 3.92 7.09
CA HIS A 39 -14.64 5.36 7.22
C HIS A 39 -13.37 5.70 8.02
N ILE A 40 -13.09 4.95 9.10
CA ILE A 40 -11.95 5.23 9.99
C ILE A 40 -10.68 4.44 9.61
N MET A 41 -10.73 3.59 8.60
CA MET A 41 -9.70 2.60 8.26
C MET A 41 -8.30 3.19 8.05
N TYR A 42 -8.21 4.38 7.48
CA TYR A 42 -6.91 5.01 7.18
C TYR A 42 -6.34 5.78 8.37
N GLU A 43 -7.16 6.37 9.22
CA GLU A 43 -6.72 7.18 10.35
C GLU A 43 -6.57 6.35 11.63
N TYR A 44 -7.47 5.37 11.84
CA TYR A 44 -7.56 4.56 13.07
C TYR A 44 -7.72 3.08 12.72
N PRO A 45 -6.71 2.44 12.09
CA PRO A 45 -6.82 1.04 11.65
C PRO A 45 -7.00 0.03 12.80
N ASP A 46 -6.45 0.30 13.98
CA ASP A 46 -6.66 -0.47 15.21
C ASP A 46 -8.12 -0.47 15.66
N SER A 47 -8.74 0.71 15.67
CA SER A 47 -10.15 0.86 16.01
C SER A 47 -11.07 0.22 14.95
N ALA A 48 -10.71 0.32 13.67
CA ALA A 48 -11.42 -0.37 12.60
C ALA A 48 -11.33 -1.89 12.75
N LEU A 49 -10.16 -2.41 13.09
CA LEU A 49 -9.95 -3.83 13.36
C LEU A 49 -10.81 -4.32 14.53
N HIS A 50 -10.82 -3.57 15.64
CA HIS A 50 -11.63 -3.92 16.80
C HIS A 50 -13.13 -4.00 16.46
N ILE A 51 -13.67 -3.00 15.75
CA ILE A 51 -15.08 -3.03 15.29
C ILE A 51 -15.38 -4.29 14.44
N LEU A 52 -14.46 -4.65 13.52
CA LEU A 52 -14.65 -5.78 12.62
C LEU A 52 -14.53 -7.13 13.34
N GLN A 53 -13.70 -7.22 14.39
CA GLN A 53 -13.53 -8.43 15.20
C GLN A 53 -14.69 -8.65 16.18
N GLU A 54 -15.24 -7.57 16.76
CA GLU A 54 -16.43 -7.66 17.59
C GLU A 54 -17.69 -8.01 16.79
N MET A 55 -17.69 -7.68 15.51
CA MET A 55 -18.79 -8.00 14.63
C MET A 55 -18.76 -9.50 14.28
N GLN A 56 -19.88 -10.21 14.53
CA GLN A 56 -20.01 -11.57 14.03
C GLN A 56 -19.99 -11.57 12.50
N MET A 57 -19.33 -12.58 11.92
CA MET A 57 -19.28 -12.74 10.46
C MET A 57 -20.73 -12.77 9.90
N PRO A 58 -21.04 -11.91 8.91
CA PRO A 58 -22.38 -11.87 8.32
C PRO A 58 -22.79 -13.20 7.72
N ALA A 59 -24.10 -13.49 7.76
CA ALA A 59 -24.66 -14.73 7.26
C ALA A 59 -24.31 -14.98 5.78
N SER A 60 -24.15 -16.24 5.40
CA SER A 60 -23.82 -16.62 4.01
C SER A 60 -24.90 -16.24 2.99
N SER A 61 -26.14 -15.97 3.43
CA SER A 61 -27.21 -15.44 2.60
C SER A 61 -27.02 -13.97 2.24
N ASP A 62 -26.32 -13.20 3.07
CA ASP A 62 -26.00 -11.78 2.83
C ASP A 62 -24.60 -11.63 2.25
N LYS A 63 -24.47 -11.93 0.96
CA LYS A 63 -23.18 -11.99 0.28
C LYS A 63 -22.44 -10.66 0.27
N LEU A 64 -23.15 -9.53 0.12
CA LEU A 64 -22.53 -8.20 0.12
C LEU A 64 -21.88 -7.90 1.47
N GLN A 65 -22.62 -8.03 2.58
CA GLN A 65 -22.12 -7.75 3.90
C GLN A 65 -20.91 -8.64 4.24
N LYS A 66 -21.04 -9.95 3.92
CA LYS A 66 -19.98 -10.92 4.17
C LYS A 66 -18.70 -10.61 3.39
N ALA A 67 -18.83 -10.27 2.10
CA ALA A 67 -17.70 -9.91 1.25
C ALA A 67 -17.04 -8.59 1.70
N THR A 68 -17.85 -7.59 2.07
CA THR A 68 -17.34 -6.32 2.59
C THR A 68 -16.63 -6.51 3.93
N TRP A 69 -17.22 -7.27 4.85
CA TRP A 69 -16.58 -7.59 6.13
C TRP A 69 -15.23 -8.30 5.92
N ALA A 70 -15.17 -9.30 5.02
CA ALA A 70 -13.95 -10.03 4.74
C ALA A 70 -12.85 -9.13 4.14
N LEU A 71 -13.21 -8.23 3.22
CA LEU A 71 -12.28 -7.26 2.63
C LEU A 71 -11.74 -6.29 3.68
N LEU A 72 -12.63 -5.66 4.44
CA LEU A 72 -12.25 -4.68 5.46
C LEU A 72 -11.44 -5.30 6.59
N LEU A 73 -11.75 -6.54 6.99
CA LEU A 73 -10.97 -7.26 8.00
C LEU A 73 -9.54 -7.59 7.48
N THR A 74 -9.41 -8.01 6.22
CA THR A 74 -8.10 -8.21 5.58
C THR A 74 -7.31 -6.90 5.56
N GLN A 75 -7.94 -5.80 5.17
CA GLN A 75 -7.32 -4.48 5.16
C GLN A 75 -6.87 -4.05 6.56
N ALA A 76 -7.75 -4.17 7.56
CA ALA A 76 -7.45 -3.78 8.93
C ALA A 76 -6.30 -4.59 9.52
N LYS A 77 -6.28 -5.92 9.31
CA LYS A 77 -5.16 -6.78 9.74
C LYS A 77 -3.84 -6.35 9.08
N TYR A 78 -3.85 -6.13 7.76
CA TYR A 78 -2.66 -5.67 7.05
C TYR A 78 -2.12 -4.34 7.62
N LYS A 79 -3.01 -3.36 7.84
CA LYS A 79 -2.62 -2.04 8.39
C LYS A 79 -2.12 -2.09 9.83
N ASN A 80 -2.50 -3.10 10.59
CA ASN A 80 -2.05 -3.35 11.96
C ASN A 80 -0.88 -4.34 12.04
N TYR A 81 -0.23 -4.66 10.91
CA TYR A 81 0.91 -5.59 10.84
C TYR A 81 0.63 -6.99 11.42
N ILE A 82 -0.65 -7.42 11.40
CA ILE A 82 -1.04 -8.76 11.87
C ILE A 82 -0.86 -9.74 10.72
N GLU A 83 0.02 -10.70 10.92
CA GLU A 83 0.36 -11.75 9.95
C GLU A 83 -0.29 -13.07 10.36
N GLU A 84 -1.46 -13.36 9.80
CA GLU A 84 -2.10 -14.68 9.96
C GLU A 84 -2.18 -15.40 8.61
N VAL A 85 -1.77 -16.65 8.59
CA VAL A 85 -1.76 -17.51 7.38
C VAL A 85 -3.18 -17.73 6.82
N GLU A 86 -4.21 -17.56 7.65
CA GLU A 86 -5.63 -17.78 7.29
C GLU A 86 -6.26 -16.64 6.47
N ASP A 87 -5.57 -15.54 6.26
CA ASP A 87 -6.09 -14.37 5.55
C ASP A 87 -6.46 -14.66 4.08
N SER A 88 -5.84 -15.69 3.48
CA SER A 88 -6.20 -16.12 2.12
C SER A 88 -7.68 -16.54 1.97
N THR A 89 -8.30 -17.06 3.02
CA THR A 89 -9.72 -17.45 3.01
C THR A 89 -10.62 -16.23 2.99
N LEU A 90 -10.31 -15.22 3.80
CA LEU A 90 -11.08 -13.97 3.88
C LEU A 90 -11.05 -13.23 2.54
N ILE A 91 -9.86 -12.97 2.01
CA ILE A 91 -9.75 -12.23 0.74
C ILE A 91 -10.40 -12.99 -0.42
N ASN A 92 -10.40 -14.33 -0.42
CA ASN A 92 -11.10 -15.10 -1.45
C ASN A 92 -12.62 -14.98 -1.36
N ILE A 93 -13.21 -14.81 -0.18
CA ILE A 93 -14.64 -14.49 -0.03
C ILE A 93 -14.95 -13.16 -0.73
N ALA A 94 -14.17 -12.12 -0.45
CA ALA A 94 -14.32 -10.82 -1.06
C ALA A 94 -14.08 -10.86 -2.58
N TYR A 95 -13.00 -11.51 -3.01
CA TYR A 95 -12.63 -11.66 -4.43
C TYR A 95 -13.74 -12.32 -5.24
N ASN A 96 -14.25 -13.47 -4.80
CA ASN A 96 -15.29 -14.22 -5.51
C ASN A 96 -16.60 -13.43 -5.65
N TYR A 97 -16.86 -12.50 -4.75
CA TYR A 97 -18.04 -11.64 -4.81
C TYR A 97 -17.78 -10.40 -5.66
N PHE A 98 -16.78 -9.59 -5.33
CA PHE A 98 -16.60 -8.26 -5.94
C PHE A 98 -16.13 -8.32 -7.39
N MET A 99 -15.41 -9.38 -7.81
CA MET A 99 -15.04 -9.55 -9.22
C MET A 99 -16.26 -9.81 -10.15
N GLN A 100 -17.44 -10.05 -9.58
CA GLN A 100 -18.71 -10.20 -10.31
C GLN A 100 -19.60 -8.95 -10.20
N GLN A 101 -19.15 -7.88 -9.53
CA GLN A 101 -19.91 -6.65 -9.33
C GLN A 101 -19.31 -5.50 -10.16
N GLU A 102 -20.12 -4.45 -10.39
CA GLU A 102 -19.67 -3.21 -11.05
C GLU A 102 -19.07 -2.19 -10.05
N ASP A 103 -18.50 -2.66 -8.96
CA ASP A 103 -17.85 -1.83 -7.92
C ASP A 103 -16.34 -1.80 -8.17
N ALA A 104 -15.89 -0.83 -8.96
CA ALA A 104 -14.49 -0.70 -9.35
C ALA A 104 -13.57 -0.47 -8.13
N GLN A 105 -14.02 0.30 -7.12
CA GLN A 105 -13.24 0.57 -5.93
C GLN A 105 -12.98 -0.72 -5.14
N ARG A 106 -14.03 -1.50 -4.86
CA ARG A 106 -13.85 -2.76 -4.13
C ARG A 106 -13.11 -3.81 -4.95
N ARG A 107 -13.26 -3.82 -6.29
CA ARG A 107 -12.43 -4.67 -7.15
C ARG A 107 -10.95 -4.31 -7.05
N ALA A 108 -10.60 -3.02 -7.13
CA ALA A 108 -9.22 -2.57 -6.97
C ALA A 108 -8.63 -2.98 -5.61
N MET A 109 -9.38 -2.74 -4.52
CA MET A 109 -8.96 -3.12 -3.17
C MET A 109 -8.74 -4.62 -3.02
N VAL A 110 -9.68 -5.43 -3.51
CA VAL A 110 -9.58 -6.90 -3.43
C VAL A 110 -8.38 -7.42 -4.21
N LEU A 111 -8.15 -6.90 -5.42
CA LEU A 111 -6.99 -7.27 -6.24
C LEU A 111 -5.69 -6.88 -5.54
N TYR A 112 -5.61 -5.68 -4.98
CA TYR A 112 -4.45 -5.21 -4.23
C TYR A 112 -4.13 -6.10 -3.03
N TYR A 113 -5.09 -6.30 -2.11
CA TYR A 113 -4.84 -7.11 -0.90
C TYR A 113 -4.60 -8.59 -1.21
N LYS A 114 -5.24 -9.13 -2.25
CA LYS A 114 -4.92 -10.49 -2.72
C LYS A 114 -3.51 -10.56 -3.29
N GLY A 115 -3.06 -9.53 -4.01
CA GLY A 115 -1.69 -9.38 -4.48
C GLY A 115 -0.68 -9.39 -3.34
N ILE A 116 -0.93 -8.63 -2.27
CA ILE A 116 -0.11 -8.62 -1.04
C ILE A 116 0.03 -10.04 -0.46
N LEU A 117 -1.07 -10.76 -0.32
CA LEU A 117 -1.05 -12.12 0.25
C LEU A 117 -0.34 -13.11 -0.69
N CYS A 118 -0.47 -12.96 -2.01
CA CYS A 118 0.29 -13.75 -2.97
C CYS A 118 1.80 -13.45 -2.86
N LYS A 119 2.19 -12.18 -2.74
CA LYS A 119 3.60 -11.75 -2.53
C LYS A 119 4.17 -12.40 -1.26
N LYS A 120 3.46 -12.32 -0.13
CA LYS A 120 3.84 -12.95 1.15
C LYS A 120 3.98 -14.48 1.03
N ALA A 121 3.13 -15.13 0.23
CA ALA A 121 3.20 -16.55 -0.04
C ALA A 121 4.28 -16.96 -1.08
N GLY A 122 5.13 -16.03 -1.52
CA GLY A 122 6.16 -16.25 -2.54
C GLY A 122 5.65 -16.41 -3.97
N LYS A 123 4.36 -16.14 -4.22
CA LYS A 123 3.73 -16.21 -5.55
C LYS A 123 3.86 -14.89 -6.29
N THR A 124 5.10 -14.50 -6.57
CA THR A 124 5.45 -13.14 -7.03
C THR A 124 4.83 -12.80 -8.39
N GLU A 125 4.78 -13.73 -9.34
CA GLU A 125 4.17 -13.50 -10.66
C GLU A 125 2.63 -13.39 -10.59
N GLU A 126 2.00 -14.12 -9.66
CA GLU A 126 0.56 -13.98 -9.42
C GLU A 126 0.24 -12.63 -8.78
N ALA A 127 1.07 -12.18 -7.82
CA ALA A 127 0.95 -10.87 -7.20
C ALA A 127 1.05 -9.75 -8.24
N GLN A 128 2.03 -9.80 -9.15
CA GLN A 128 2.17 -8.81 -10.22
C GLN A 128 0.93 -8.71 -11.10
N LYS A 129 0.38 -9.85 -11.53
CA LYS A 129 -0.86 -9.87 -12.34
C LYS A 129 -2.03 -9.22 -11.61
N LEU A 130 -2.13 -9.46 -10.31
CA LEU A 130 -3.18 -8.87 -9.48
C LEU A 130 -2.99 -7.35 -9.33
N TYR A 131 -1.75 -6.87 -9.14
CA TYR A 131 -1.46 -5.43 -9.09
C TYR A 131 -1.74 -4.73 -10.42
N LEU A 132 -1.38 -5.33 -11.56
CA LEU A 132 -1.69 -4.78 -12.88
C LEU A 132 -3.21 -4.69 -13.10
N ALA A 133 -3.95 -5.72 -12.73
CA ALA A 133 -5.42 -5.68 -12.79
C ALA A 133 -6.02 -4.64 -11.83
N ALA A 134 -5.41 -4.43 -10.65
CA ALA A 134 -5.83 -3.40 -9.70
C ALA A 134 -5.63 -1.99 -10.27
N ILE A 135 -4.55 -1.75 -11.03
CA ILE A 135 -4.31 -0.47 -11.72
C ILE A 135 -5.43 -0.17 -12.73
N GLU A 136 -5.82 -1.15 -13.55
CA GLU A 136 -6.90 -0.97 -14.53
C GLU A 136 -8.21 -0.51 -13.89
N GLU A 137 -8.45 -0.88 -12.65
CA GLU A 137 -9.64 -0.45 -11.89
C GLU A 137 -9.41 0.90 -11.21
N VAL A 138 -8.27 1.10 -10.53
CA VAL A 138 -8.04 2.29 -9.71
C VAL A 138 -7.79 3.56 -10.54
N GLU A 139 -7.23 3.45 -11.74
CA GLU A 139 -7.02 4.60 -12.64
C GLU A 139 -8.34 5.25 -13.12
N LYS A 140 -9.47 4.55 -12.95
CA LYS A 140 -10.82 5.08 -13.23
C LYS A 140 -11.45 5.80 -12.04
N LEU A 141 -10.75 5.84 -10.91
CA LEU A 141 -11.24 6.33 -9.64
C LEU A 141 -10.40 7.50 -9.14
N GLU A 142 -10.96 8.26 -8.20
CA GLU A 142 -10.23 9.30 -7.47
C GLU A 142 -9.67 8.76 -6.13
N ASP A 143 -9.39 7.45 -6.05
CA ASP A 143 -8.73 6.83 -4.88
C ASP A 143 -7.21 6.87 -5.08
N TYR A 144 -6.66 8.08 -4.93
CA TYR A 144 -5.24 8.33 -5.12
C TYR A 144 -4.36 7.63 -4.07
N GLN A 145 -4.88 7.36 -2.87
CA GLN A 145 -4.14 6.64 -1.84
C GLN A 145 -3.95 5.16 -2.24
N LEU A 146 -5.00 4.51 -2.72
CA LEU A 146 -4.91 3.14 -3.20
C LEU A 146 -4.01 3.04 -4.44
N ALA A 147 -4.13 4.00 -5.37
CA ALA A 147 -3.27 4.07 -6.55
C ALA A 147 -1.78 4.16 -6.15
N HIS A 148 -1.43 5.05 -5.22
CA HIS A 148 -0.07 5.13 -4.68
C HIS A 148 0.42 3.77 -4.18
N LEU A 149 -0.35 3.11 -3.32
CA LEU A 149 0.03 1.82 -2.73
C LEU A 149 0.27 0.74 -3.79
N ILE A 150 -0.59 0.66 -4.82
CA ILE A 150 -0.45 -0.33 -5.88
C ILE A 150 0.83 -0.08 -6.70
N TYR A 151 1.13 1.18 -7.04
CA TYR A 151 2.33 1.52 -7.78
C TYR A 151 3.62 1.30 -6.97
N VAL A 152 3.58 1.47 -5.64
CA VAL A 152 4.71 1.09 -4.76
C VAL A 152 4.97 -0.41 -4.84
N GLU A 153 3.94 -1.25 -4.72
CA GLU A 153 4.08 -2.70 -4.80
C GLU A 153 4.62 -3.18 -6.15
N LEU A 154 4.21 -2.55 -7.25
CA LEU A 154 4.78 -2.84 -8.57
C LEU A 154 6.24 -2.38 -8.69
N GLY A 155 6.55 -1.21 -8.15
CA GLY A 155 7.94 -0.73 -8.10
C GLY A 155 8.83 -1.71 -7.34
N GLU A 156 8.41 -2.17 -6.17
CA GLU A 156 9.13 -3.19 -5.40
C GLU A 156 9.26 -4.53 -6.14
N PHE A 157 8.22 -4.95 -6.87
CA PHE A 157 8.30 -6.13 -7.73
C PHE A 157 9.42 -5.99 -8.76
N TYR A 158 9.52 -4.83 -9.42
CA TYR A 158 10.57 -4.58 -10.40
C TYR A 158 11.97 -4.46 -9.78
N VAL A 159 12.08 -3.90 -8.56
CA VAL A 159 13.35 -3.93 -7.79
C VAL A 159 13.78 -5.38 -7.52
N PHE A 160 12.87 -6.23 -7.07
CA PHE A 160 13.17 -7.65 -6.83
C PHE A 160 13.65 -8.39 -8.09
N ARG A 161 13.22 -7.95 -9.28
CA ARG A 161 13.63 -8.48 -10.59
C ARG A 161 14.85 -7.75 -11.16
N GLU A 162 15.46 -6.83 -10.42
CA GLU A 162 16.59 -6.01 -10.86
C GLU A 162 16.28 -5.14 -12.10
N LEU A 163 15.00 -4.87 -12.36
CA LEU A 163 14.51 -4.01 -13.44
C LEU A 163 14.33 -2.58 -12.93
N TYR A 164 15.44 -1.91 -12.61
CA TYR A 164 15.46 -0.67 -11.85
C TYR A 164 14.85 0.52 -12.60
N GLU A 165 14.95 0.58 -13.93
CA GLU A 165 14.28 1.60 -14.75
C GLU A 165 12.76 1.50 -14.68
N ASP A 166 12.22 0.27 -14.69
CA ASP A 166 10.78 0.06 -14.56
C ASP A 166 10.32 0.28 -13.12
N ALA A 167 11.14 -0.07 -12.12
CA ALA A 167 10.90 0.27 -10.73
C ALA A 167 10.80 1.79 -10.55
N PHE A 168 11.76 2.54 -11.09
CA PHE A 168 11.78 4.01 -11.01
C PHE A 168 10.52 4.63 -11.61
N LYS A 169 10.09 4.19 -12.82
CA LYS A 169 8.84 4.67 -13.44
C LYS A 169 7.60 4.42 -12.59
N ASN A 170 7.54 3.27 -11.92
CA ASN A 170 6.41 2.96 -11.04
C ASN A 170 6.45 3.81 -9.77
N PHE A 171 7.62 4.05 -9.21
CA PHE A 171 7.76 4.96 -8.05
C PHE A 171 7.50 6.43 -8.41
N GLU A 172 7.79 6.88 -9.65
CA GLU A 172 7.35 8.20 -10.12
C GLU A 172 5.82 8.31 -10.16
N LYS A 173 5.14 7.27 -10.63
CA LYS A 173 3.67 7.22 -10.59
C LYS A 173 3.15 7.19 -9.14
N ALA A 174 3.80 6.43 -8.27
CA ALA A 174 3.45 6.42 -6.84
C ALA A 174 3.58 7.81 -6.22
N LEU A 175 4.66 8.54 -6.52
CA LEU A 175 4.85 9.93 -6.08
C LEU A 175 3.73 10.82 -6.59
N HIS A 176 3.43 10.75 -7.89
CA HIS A 176 2.35 11.54 -8.48
C HIS A 176 1.00 11.33 -7.76
N TYR A 177 0.62 10.07 -7.49
CA TYR A 177 -0.61 9.79 -6.77
C TYR A 177 -0.55 10.18 -5.28
N ALA A 178 0.62 10.12 -4.65
CA ALA A 178 0.82 10.63 -3.30
C ALA A 178 0.60 12.16 -3.22
N GLU A 179 1.06 12.89 -4.23
CA GLU A 179 0.84 14.35 -4.38
C GLU A 179 -0.64 14.67 -4.61
N LEU A 180 -1.34 13.93 -5.48
CA LEU A 180 -2.79 14.08 -5.68
C LEU A 180 -3.59 13.76 -4.41
N ALA A 181 -3.15 12.79 -3.62
CA ALA A 181 -3.73 12.45 -2.33
C ALA A 181 -3.43 13.48 -1.24
N ASN A 182 -2.54 14.45 -1.51
CA ASN A 182 -2.02 15.42 -0.55
C ASN A 182 -1.54 14.76 0.75
N ASN A 183 -0.83 13.61 0.63
CA ASN A 183 -0.37 12.80 1.75
C ASN A 183 1.16 12.93 1.89
N ASP A 184 1.61 13.85 2.74
CA ASP A 184 3.03 14.12 2.97
C ASP A 184 3.82 12.87 3.36
N LYS A 185 3.23 11.92 4.09
CA LYS A 185 3.88 10.66 4.46
C LYS A 185 4.14 9.76 3.25
N TYR A 186 3.17 9.65 2.33
CA TYR A 186 3.32 8.89 1.08
C TYR A 186 4.29 9.58 0.12
N ILE A 187 4.30 10.91 0.07
CA ILE A 187 5.29 11.68 -0.71
C ILE A 187 6.70 11.39 -0.19
N CYS A 188 6.89 11.43 1.14
CA CYS A 188 8.17 11.14 1.78
C CYS A 188 8.66 9.71 1.46
N SER A 189 7.81 8.70 1.62
CA SER A 189 8.17 7.32 1.30
C SER A 189 8.46 7.13 -0.20
N SER A 190 7.73 7.81 -1.08
CA SER A 190 8.01 7.79 -2.53
C SER A 190 9.38 8.35 -2.88
N TYR A 191 9.83 9.42 -2.22
CA TYR A 191 11.20 9.92 -2.40
C TYR A 191 12.25 8.88 -1.98
N ILE A 192 12.02 8.14 -0.90
CA ILE A 192 12.93 7.06 -0.47
C ILE A 192 12.97 5.94 -1.53
N PHE A 193 11.82 5.50 -2.05
CA PHE A 193 11.77 4.47 -3.09
C PHE A 193 12.46 4.92 -4.39
N LEU A 194 12.24 6.17 -4.82
CA LEU A 194 12.93 6.74 -5.96
C LEU A 194 14.44 6.79 -5.76
N ALA A 195 14.89 7.21 -4.57
CA ALA A 195 16.30 7.26 -4.22
C ALA A 195 16.96 5.88 -4.30
N ARG A 196 16.29 4.84 -3.79
CA ARG A 196 16.75 3.43 -3.89
C ARG A 196 16.88 2.98 -5.35
N ALA A 197 15.83 3.18 -6.15
CA ALA A 197 15.83 2.74 -7.55
C ALA A 197 16.92 3.44 -8.36
N ILE A 198 17.07 4.76 -8.19
CA ILE A 198 18.07 5.55 -8.95
C ILE A 198 19.51 5.26 -8.48
N SER A 199 19.69 4.91 -7.19
CA SER A 199 20.98 4.44 -6.67
C SER A 199 21.40 3.11 -7.31
N ALA A 200 20.45 2.19 -7.47
CA ALA A 200 20.72 0.92 -8.17
C ALA A 200 21.08 1.11 -9.66
N LEU A 201 20.66 2.22 -10.27
CA LEU A 201 21.09 2.67 -11.59
C LEU A 201 22.43 3.44 -11.58
N ASN A 202 23.13 3.43 -10.46
CA ASN A 202 24.45 4.08 -10.29
C ASN A 202 24.42 5.62 -10.37
N GLN A 203 23.24 6.25 -10.23
CA GLN A 203 23.07 7.70 -10.29
C GLN A 203 23.07 8.30 -8.88
N MET A 204 24.23 8.24 -8.20
CA MET A 204 24.37 8.55 -6.78
C MET A 204 23.99 9.99 -6.43
N ASN A 205 24.32 10.98 -7.25
CA ASN A 205 23.99 12.38 -6.97
C ASN A 205 22.48 12.60 -6.93
N THR A 206 21.75 12.06 -7.89
CA THR A 206 20.28 12.15 -7.92
C THR A 206 19.65 11.39 -6.75
N SER A 207 20.22 10.25 -6.37
CA SER A 207 19.79 9.50 -5.19
C SER A 207 19.92 10.33 -3.91
N ILE A 208 21.07 11.01 -3.75
CA ILE A 208 21.29 11.93 -2.62
C ILE A 208 20.23 13.02 -2.56
N GLU A 209 19.89 13.63 -3.70
CA GLU A 209 18.86 14.66 -3.76
C GLU A 209 17.47 14.15 -3.31
N TYR A 210 17.09 12.95 -3.74
CA TYR A 210 15.81 12.34 -3.31
C TYR A 210 15.80 12.02 -1.81
N TYR A 211 16.91 11.45 -1.26
CA TYR A 211 16.98 11.22 0.19
C TYR A 211 16.94 12.53 0.98
N GLN A 212 17.59 13.58 0.51
CA GLN A 212 17.52 14.89 1.17
C GLN A 212 16.12 15.47 1.17
N LYS A 213 15.36 15.33 0.07
CA LYS A 213 13.94 15.71 0.02
C LYS A 213 13.10 14.90 1.01
N ALA A 214 13.34 13.59 1.11
CA ALA A 214 12.66 12.72 2.07
C ALA A 214 12.94 13.15 3.51
N ILE A 215 14.20 13.40 3.86
CA ILE A 215 14.60 13.83 5.21
C ILE A 215 13.94 15.16 5.57
N LEU A 216 14.00 16.17 4.70
CA LEU A 216 13.38 17.46 4.93
C LEU A 216 11.87 17.37 5.15
N LEU A 217 11.20 16.52 4.37
CA LEU A 217 9.77 16.31 4.52
C LEU A 217 9.44 15.54 5.79
N ALA A 218 10.20 14.48 6.12
CA ALA A 218 10.02 13.71 7.34
C ALA A 218 10.20 14.58 8.59
N GLU A 219 11.21 15.47 8.62
CA GLU A 219 11.41 16.46 9.69
C GLU A 219 10.20 17.41 9.81
N LYS A 220 9.68 17.90 8.66
CA LYS A 220 8.50 18.79 8.63
C LYS A 220 7.26 18.11 9.23
N ILE A 221 6.99 16.84 8.88
CA ILE A 221 5.84 16.09 9.37
C ILE A 221 6.09 15.42 10.73
N LYS A 222 7.29 15.53 11.27
CA LYS A 222 7.74 14.90 12.52
C LYS A 222 7.60 13.38 12.53
N ASP A 223 7.84 12.74 11.39
CA ASP A 223 7.90 11.27 11.27
C ASP A 223 9.35 10.82 11.45
N ASN A 224 9.70 10.54 12.70
CA ASN A 224 11.07 10.16 13.09
C ASN A 224 11.49 8.80 12.48
N TYR A 225 10.54 7.90 12.25
CA TYR A 225 10.80 6.62 11.60
C TYR A 225 11.27 6.79 10.15
N LEU A 226 10.53 7.56 9.35
CA LEU A 226 10.93 7.87 7.97
C LEU A 226 12.22 8.71 7.92
N CYS A 227 12.38 9.65 8.86
CA CYS A 227 13.55 10.50 8.93
C CYS A 227 14.83 9.70 9.18
N SER A 228 14.84 8.87 10.21
CA SER A 228 16.02 8.06 10.56
C SER A 228 16.31 7.01 9.49
N GLY A 229 15.26 6.38 8.91
CA GLY A 229 15.41 5.44 7.82
C GLY A 229 16.08 6.06 6.59
N ALA A 230 15.60 7.23 6.15
CA ALA A 230 16.19 7.95 5.02
C ALA A 230 17.64 8.41 5.29
N MET A 231 17.95 8.84 6.54
CA MET A 231 19.30 9.20 6.93
C MET A 231 20.25 8.00 6.90
N ASN A 232 19.83 6.83 7.36
CA ASN A 232 20.63 5.61 7.31
C ASN A 232 20.95 5.19 5.88
N GLU A 233 19.97 5.22 5.00
CA GLU A 233 20.17 4.87 3.60
C GLU A 233 21.07 5.88 2.90
N LEU A 234 20.90 7.17 3.18
CA LEU A 234 21.79 8.21 2.68
C LEU A 234 23.24 8.04 3.19
N ALA A 235 23.42 7.62 4.45
CA ALA A 235 24.75 7.29 4.96
C ALA A 235 25.38 6.14 4.16
N GLY A 236 24.61 5.11 3.80
CA GLY A 236 25.07 4.04 2.91
C GLY A 236 25.51 4.56 1.54
N ILE A 237 24.76 5.48 0.93
CA ILE A 237 25.14 6.11 -0.34
C ILE A 237 26.46 6.86 -0.21
N TYR A 238 26.65 7.67 0.85
CA TYR A 238 27.90 8.35 1.09
C TYR A 238 29.07 7.38 1.36
N THR A 239 28.82 6.25 2.01
CA THR A 239 29.82 5.19 2.19
C THR A 239 30.25 4.61 0.83
N ASN A 240 29.31 4.35 -0.06
CA ASN A 240 29.57 3.82 -1.40
C ASN A 240 30.42 4.77 -2.26
N ILE A 241 30.19 6.08 -2.17
CA ILE A 241 31.01 7.09 -2.87
C ILE A 241 32.26 7.51 -2.08
N LYS A 242 32.55 6.85 -0.95
CA LYS A 242 33.71 7.05 -0.07
C LYS A 242 33.78 8.41 0.62
N ASP A 243 32.66 9.12 0.72
CA ASP A 243 32.53 10.29 1.60
C ASP A 243 32.15 9.85 3.03
N TYR A 244 33.12 9.25 3.71
CA TYR A 244 32.92 8.67 5.04
C TYR A 244 32.57 9.72 6.10
N GLN A 245 32.93 10.98 5.89
CA GLN A 245 32.59 12.06 6.83
C GLN A 245 31.10 12.40 6.77
N SER A 246 30.55 12.52 5.58
CA SER A 246 29.11 12.70 5.38
C SER A 246 28.35 11.46 5.83
N ALA A 247 28.83 10.26 5.51
CA ALA A 247 28.26 9.00 5.98
C ALA A 247 28.14 8.97 7.50
N LEU A 248 29.22 9.26 8.22
CA LEU A 248 29.25 9.29 9.69
C LEU A 248 28.26 10.28 10.26
N LYS A 249 28.19 11.49 9.70
CA LYS A 249 27.25 12.53 10.13
C LYS A 249 25.80 12.06 10.08
N TYR A 250 25.38 11.46 8.97
CA TYR A 250 23.99 11.01 8.79
C TYR A 250 23.68 9.77 9.62
N ALA A 251 24.60 8.79 9.70
CA ALA A 251 24.43 7.59 10.51
C ALA A 251 24.31 7.91 12.01
N GLN A 252 25.11 8.86 12.53
CA GLN A 252 25.03 9.31 13.93
C GLN A 252 23.70 10.02 14.23
N LYS A 253 23.21 10.86 13.31
CA LYS A 253 21.90 11.51 13.47
C LYS A 253 20.76 10.50 13.48
N ALA A 254 20.79 9.51 12.58
CA ALA A 254 19.80 8.45 12.54
C ALA A 254 19.79 7.63 13.84
N LEU A 255 20.99 7.28 14.36
CA LEU A 255 21.10 6.57 15.63
C LEU A 255 20.51 7.39 16.78
N GLN A 256 20.81 8.69 16.86
CA GLN A 256 20.28 9.57 17.90
C GLN A 256 18.75 9.60 17.90
N ILE A 257 18.11 9.67 16.71
CA ILE A 257 16.65 9.63 16.59
C ILE A 257 16.12 8.26 17.09
N ASN A 258 16.74 7.16 16.65
CA ASN A 258 16.27 5.82 16.97
C ASN A 258 16.46 5.46 18.46
N GLU A 259 17.52 5.94 19.11
CA GLU A 259 17.71 5.78 20.55
C GLU A 259 16.70 6.59 21.37
N THR A 260 16.28 7.77 20.86
CA THR A 260 15.32 8.63 21.56
C THR A 260 13.90 8.05 21.49
N ASP A 261 13.54 7.46 20.35
CA ASP A 261 12.17 6.98 20.07
C ASP A 261 12.03 5.46 20.26
N GLU A 262 13.08 4.77 20.78
CA GLU A 262 13.10 3.31 21.00
C GLU A 262 12.75 2.50 19.72
N ILE A 263 13.21 2.97 18.55
CA ILE A 263 12.93 2.33 17.26
C ILE A 263 13.76 1.04 17.15
N GLU A 264 13.11 -0.08 16.78
CA GLU A 264 13.70 -1.43 16.72
C GLU A 264 14.90 -1.60 15.74
N SER A 265 15.17 -0.62 14.88
CA SER A 265 16.25 -0.70 13.87
C SER A 265 17.66 -0.42 14.38
N LEU A 266 17.90 -0.38 15.68
CA LEU A 266 19.21 -0.07 16.29
C LEU A 266 20.34 -0.99 15.80
N GLY A 267 20.09 -2.27 15.59
CA GLY A 267 21.09 -3.20 15.09
C GLY A 267 21.68 -2.80 13.74
N GLN A 268 20.83 -2.36 12.81
CA GLN A 268 21.26 -1.88 11.49
C GLN A 268 22.06 -0.57 11.59
N ASN A 269 21.68 0.36 12.47
CA ASN A 269 22.43 1.58 12.73
C ASN A 269 23.83 1.26 13.25
N PHE A 270 23.94 0.36 14.21
CA PHE A 270 25.23 -0.03 14.76
C PHE A 270 26.11 -0.71 13.71
N LEU A 271 25.55 -1.59 12.89
CA LEU A 271 26.26 -2.23 11.78
C LEU A 271 26.82 -1.18 10.80
N GLY A 272 26.00 -0.24 10.35
CA GLY A 272 26.40 0.84 9.44
C GLY A 272 27.49 1.74 10.05
N LEU A 273 27.37 2.12 11.33
CA LEU A 273 28.40 2.88 12.01
C LEU A 273 29.72 2.10 12.15
N GLY A 274 29.63 0.80 12.48
CA GLY A 274 30.80 -0.08 12.52
C GLY A 274 31.55 -0.10 11.19
N GLU A 275 30.83 -0.23 10.09
CA GLU A 275 31.38 -0.21 8.74
C GLU A 275 32.04 1.14 8.40
N ILE A 276 31.37 2.27 8.68
CA ILE A 276 31.91 3.60 8.43
C ILE A 276 33.20 3.83 9.24
N TYR A 277 33.22 3.46 10.52
CA TYR A 277 34.45 3.61 11.35
C TYR A 277 35.56 2.67 10.88
N TYR A 278 35.25 1.50 10.36
CA TYR A 278 36.24 0.63 9.73
C TYR A 278 36.89 1.30 8.52
N TYR A 279 36.12 1.92 7.64
CA TYR A 279 36.68 2.63 6.47
C TYR A 279 37.45 3.93 6.88
N LEU A 280 37.08 4.52 7.99
CA LEU A 280 37.85 5.66 8.58
C LEU A 280 39.13 5.24 9.27
N ALA A 281 39.45 3.94 9.32
CA ALA A 281 40.57 3.37 10.04
C ALA A 281 40.60 3.70 11.56
N ILE A 282 39.42 3.67 12.18
CA ILE A 282 39.22 3.85 13.64
C ILE A 282 38.76 2.51 14.24
N PRO A 283 39.65 1.54 14.46
CA PRO A 283 39.31 0.17 14.78
C PRO A 283 38.56 0.01 16.12
N ASP A 284 38.86 0.81 17.12
CA ASP A 284 38.23 0.72 18.45
C ASP A 284 36.73 1.06 18.33
N SER A 285 36.36 2.11 17.59
CA SER A 285 34.99 2.49 17.35
C SER A 285 34.25 1.47 16.44
N ALA A 286 34.93 0.97 15.40
CA ALA A 286 34.38 -0.06 14.54
C ALA A 286 34.02 -1.32 15.35
N TYR A 287 34.97 -1.81 16.19
CA TYR A 287 34.76 -2.95 17.05
C TYR A 287 33.60 -2.73 18.05
N TYR A 288 33.55 -1.56 18.66
CA TYR A 288 32.48 -1.19 19.59
C TYR A 288 31.10 -1.29 18.94
N TYR A 289 30.93 -0.69 17.76
CA TYR A 289 29.64 -0.69 17.09
C TYR A 289 29.26 -2.05 16.50
N PHE A 290 30.22 -2.82 15.96
CA PHE A 290 29.95 -4.20 15.54
C PHE A 290 29.49 -5.10 16.70
N ASN A 291 30.07 -4.94 17.89
CA ASN A 291 29.61 -5.70 19.06
C ASN A 291 28.23 -5.27 19.57
N LYS A 292 27.83 -4.00 19.35
CA LYS A 292 26.47 -3.56 19.67
C LYS A 292 25.42 -4.06 18.67
N ALA A 293 25.82 -4.41 17.47
CA ALA A 293 24.93 -4.90 16.43
C ALA A 293 24.59 -6.39 16.59
N LEU A 294 25.36 -7.14 17.37
CA LEU A 294 25.16 -8.56 17.73
C LEU A 294 24.20 -8.71 18.90
#